data_1879332ffe94b84fa2d527c2d857eee8
#
_entry.id   1879332ffe94b84fa2d527c2d857eee8
#
_cell.length_a   1.000
_cell.length_b   1.000
_cell.length_c   1.000
_cell.angle_alpha   90.00
_cell.angle_beta   90.00
_cell.angle_gamma   90.00
#
_symmetry.space_group_name_H-M   'P 1'
#
loop_
_entity.id
_entity.type
_entity.pdbx_description
1 polymer ?
#
loop_
_entity_poly.entity_id
_entity_poly.type
_entity_poly.pdbx_seq_one_letter_code
_entity_poly.pdbx_strand_id
1 'polypeptide(L)'
;PFLAQLRDELVSRTYWPLRNRRVEIPKEGGKVRVLGIPAIRDRVVQGALKLIVEPIFEADFHDGSYGYRPKRTAQQAVDRVAEAIVRNKTRVIDVDLAAYFDSVRHDRLLAKVARRVNDRDILHLLKRMLKASGKRGVPQGGVISPLLSNIYLTEVDAMLERAKAVTANGTHTYVEYARYADDLVILVNHDRRQDWLMEAVNQRLREELAKLDLRLNEEKSRIVDLSRGESFGFLGFDFRRVRSLRGRWRPQYTPKQKK
;
A
#
# COMPACT_ATOMS: atom_id res chain seq x y z
N PRO A 1 -17.33 -32.73 8.08
CA PRO A 1 -18.57 -31.97 8.26
C PRO A 1 -18.41 -30.52 7.83
N PHE A 2 -17.74 -29.62 8.60
CA PHE A 2 -17.72 -28.17 8.33
C PHE A 2 -17.16 -27.76 6.95
N LEU A 3 -15.98 -28.26 6.56
CA LEU A 3 -15.38 -27.92 5.26
C LEU A 3 -16.17 -28.52 4.09
N ALA A 4 -16.75 -29.72 4.28
CA ALA A 4 -17.62 -30.34 3.27
C ALA A 4 -18.86 -29.49 3.02
N GLN A 5 -19.55 -29.08 4.08
CA GLN A 5 -20.70 -28.19 3.98
C GLN A 5 -20.34 -26.89 3.25
N LEU A 6 -19.20 -26.24 3.63
CA LEU A 6 -18.77 -25.00 3.02
C LEU A 6 -18.45 -25.17 1.52
N ARG A 7 -17.82 -26.29 1.16
CA ARG A 7 -17.58 -26.67 -0.24
C ARG A 7 -18.89 -26.82 -1.00
N ASP A 8 -19.86 -27.54 -0.42
CA ASP A 8 -21.15 -27.80 -1.06
C ASP A 8 -21.94 -26.50 -1.28
N GLU A 9 -21.89 -25.58 -0.30
CA GLU A 9 -22.47 -24.23 -0.45
C GLU A 9 -21.79 -23.40 -1.57
N LEU A 10 -20.46 -23.52 -1.73
CA LEU A 10 -19.72 -22.83 -2.81
C LEU A 10 -20.05 -23.42 -4.18
N VAL A 11 -20.05 -24.77 -4.31
CA VAL A 11 -20.36 -25.47 -5.55
C VAL A 11 -21.81 -25.22 -5.99
N SER A 12 -22.76 -25.25 -5.05
CA SER A 12 -24.18 -24.98 -5.32
C SER A 12 -24.49 -23.47 -5.45
N ARG A 13 -23.50 -22.59 -5.27
CA ARG A 13 -23.65 -21.13 -5.30
C ARG A 13 -24.60 -20.57 -4.21
N THR A 14 -24.86 -21.32 -3.17
CA THR A 14 -25.71 -20.92 -2.05
C THR A 14 -24.93 -20.23 -0.94
N TYR A 15 -23.59 -20.27 -0.99
CA TYR A 15 -22.76 -19.58 0.01
C TYR A 15 -23.07 -18.10 0.05
N TRP A 16 -23.26 -17.58 1.29
CA TRP A 16 -23.44 -16.17 1.57
C TRP A 16 -22.57 -15.75 2.75
N PRO A 17 -21.67 -14.73 2.61
CA PRO A 17 -20.87 -14.26 3.72
C PRO A 17 -21.72 -13.56 4.79
N LEU A 18 -21.35 -13.78 6.04
CA LEU A 18 -21.96 -13.11 7.17
C LEU A 18 -21.48 -11.67 7.30
N ARG A 19 -22.26 -10.84 7.94
CA ARG A 19 -21.85 -9.46 8.24
C ARG A 19 -20.64 -9.47 9.18
N ASN A 20 -19.62 -8.66 8.85
CA ASN A 20 -18.42 -8.57 9.67
C ASN A 20 -18.72 -8.01 11.07
N ARG A 21 -18.14 -8.61 12.10
CA ARG A 21 -18.16 -8.08 13.47
C ARG A 21 -17.28 -6.84 13.54
N ARG A 22 -17.82 -5.72 14.02
CA ARG A 22 -17.07 -4.50 14.26
C ARG A 22 -16.42 -4.52 15.63
N VAL A 23 -15.13 -4.19 15.70
CA VAL A 23 -14.36 -4.04 16.94
C VAL A 23 -13.64 -2.71 16.88
N GLU A 24 -13.83 -1.89 17.89
CA GLU A 24 -13.16 -0.60 18.02
C GLU A 24 -11.87 -0.76 18.82
N ILE A 25 -10.78 -0.24 18.29
CA ILE A 25 -9.46 -0.23 18.93
C ILE A 25 -9.03 1.22 19.10
N PRO A 26 -8.71 1.67 20.32
CA PRO A 26 -8.19 3.01 20.54
C PRO A 26 -6.89 3.24 19.78
N LYS A 27 -6.75 4.41 19.17
CA LYS A 27 -5.50 4.92 18.60
C LYS A 27 -4.96 6.06 19.46
N GLU A 28 -3.67 6.33 19.30
CA GLU A 28 -3.06 7.54 19.86
C GLU A 28 -3.81 8.80 19.42
N GLY A 29 -3.96 9.78 20.33
CA GLY A 29 -4.68 11.02 20.05
C GLY A 29 -6.21 10.90 20.10
N GLY A 30 -6.79 9.91 20.81
CA GLY A 30 -8.24 9.78 21.02
C GLY A 30 -9.03 9.32 19.79
N LYS A 31 -8.37 8.98 18.69
CA LYS A 31 -9.00 8.41 17.49
C LYS A 31 -9.29 6.92 17.70
N VAL A 32 -10.30 6.41 17.01
CA VAL A 32 -10.69 4.99 17.06
C VAL A 32 -10.42 4.34 15.70
N ARG A 33 -9.86 3.14 15.73
CA ARG A 33 -9.76 2.28 14.56
C ARG A 33 -10.86 1.22 14.61
N VAL A 34 -11.66 1.14 13.58
CA VAL A 34 -12.72 0.11 13.48
C VAL A 34 -12.20 -1.07 12.67
N LEU A 35 -12.10 -2.23 13.30
CA LEU A 35 -11.81 -3.47 12.60
C LEU A 35 -13.11 -4.15 12.17
N GLY A 36 -13.14 -4.65 10.94
CA GLY A 36 -14.20 -5.50 10.41
C GLY A 36 -13.73 -6.95 10.38
N ILE A 37 -14.10 -7.74 11.38
CA ILE A 37 -13.66 -9.13 11.53
C ILE A 37 -14.68 -10.07 10.89
N PRO A 38 -14.34 -10.79 9.80
CA PRO A 38 -15.20 -11.80 9.19
C PRO A 38 -15.38 -13.01 10.11
N ALA A 39 -16.52 -13.70 10.00
CA ALA A 39 -16.75 -14.97 10.66
C ALA A 39 -15.70 -16.03 10.24
N ILE A 40 -15.49 -17.04 11.06
CA ILE A 40 -14.48 -18.10 10.79
C ILE A 40 -14.72 -18.75 9.42
N ARG A 41 -15.99 -19.09 9.11
CA ARG A 41 -16.34 -19.67 7.80
C ARG A 41 -15.94 -18.76 6.63
N ASP A 42 -16.15 -17.46 6.77
CA ASP A 42 -15.82 -16.47 5.74
C ASP A 42 -14.32 -16.28 5.62
N ARG A 43 -13.58 -16.38 6.73
CA ARG A 43 -12.11 -16.33 6.72
C ARG A 43 -11.51 -17.54 5.97
N VAL A 44 -12.11 -18.72 6.12
CA VAL A 44 -11.70 -19.93 5.35
C VAL A 44 -11.92 -19.71 3.87
N VAL A 45 -13.08 -19.23 3.45
CA VAL A 45 -13.37 -18.94 2.03
C VAL A 45 -12.47 -17.82 1.49
N GLN A 46 -12.25 -16.76 2.26
CA GLN A 46 -11.32 -15.70 1.88
C GLN A 46 -9.89 -16.22 1.73
N GLY A 47 -9.46 -17.13 2.60
CA GLY A 47 -8.15 -17.79 2.53
C GLY A 47 -7.98 -18.64 1.28
N ALA A 48 -8.98 -19.49 0.98
CA ALA A 48 -8.98 -20.30 -0.24
C ALA A 48 -8.96 -19.43 -1.50
N LEU A 49 -9.80 -18.38 -1.54
CA LEU A 49 -9.83 -17.45 -2.65
C LEU A 49 -8.50 -16.70 -2.82
N LYS A 50 -7.90 -16.25 -1.71
CA LYS A 50 -6.58 -15.61 -1.72
C LYS A 50 -5.52 -16.53 -2.33
N LEU A 51 -5.46 -17.81 -1.95
CA LEU A 51 -4.48 -18.76 -2.47
C LEU A 51 -4.55 -18.92 -4.00
N ILE A 52 -5.74 -18.80 -4.58
CA ILE A 52 -5.95 -18.91 -6.04
C ILE A 52 -5.60 -17.58 -6.73
N VAL A 53 -6.02 -16.46 -6.17
CA VAL A 53 -5.96 -15.15 -6.82
C VAL A 53 -4.60 -14.46 -6.61
N GLU A 54 -3.95 -14.65 -5.45
CA GLU A 54 -2.69 -13.98 -5.10
C GLU A 54 -1.56 -14.23 -6.12
N PRO A 55 -1.29 -15.47 -6.60
CA PRO A 55 -0.22 -15.69 -7.58
C PRO A 55 -0.43 -14.93 -8.90
N ILE A 56 -1.68 -14.71 -9.31
CA ILE A 56 -2.02 -14.00 -10.54
C ILE A 56 -1.60 -12.53 -10.44
N PHE A 57 -1.90 -11.88 -9.30
CA PHE A 57 -1.58 -10.47 -9.08
C PHE A 57 -0.16 -10.24 -8.59
N GLU A 58 0.43 -11.23 -7.90
CA GLU A 58 1.84 -11.12 -7.48
C GLU A 58 2.78 -10.94 -8.67
N ALA A 59 2.45 -11.53 -9.81
CA ALA A 59 3.18 -11.36 -11.07
C ALA A 59 3.11 -9.93 -11.65
N ASP A 60 2.10 -9.16 -11.27
CA ASP A 60 1.88 -7.80 -11.77
C ASP A 60 2.38 -6.72 -10.79
N PHE A 61 2.69 -7.09 -9.55
CA PHE A 61 3.11 -6.12 -8.54
C PHE A 61 4.55 -5.65 -8.77
N HIS A 62 4.74 -4.35 -8.65
CA HIS A 62 6.04 -3.70 -8.84
C HIS A 62 7.00 -3.91 -7.65
N ASP A 63 8.29 -3.74 -7.91
CA ASP A 63 9.36 -3.97 -6.92
C ASP A 63 9.36 -2.99 -5.76
N GLY A 64 8.81 -1.81 -5.94
CA GLY A 64 8.66 -0.82 -4.87
C GLY A 64 7.55 -1.13 -3.86
N SER A 65 6.70 -2.12 -4.13
CA SER A 65 5.60 -2.55 -3.26
C SER A 65 6.01 -3.75 -2.42
N TYR A 66 5.88 -3.66 -1.09
CA TYR A 66 6.35 -4.68 -0.14
C TYR A 66 5.26 -5.26 0.75
N GLY A 67 4.28 -4.45 1.16
CA GLY A 67 3.32 -4.80 2.19
C GLY A 67 2.48 -6.02 1.84
N TYR A 68 2.41 -6.99 2.77
CA TYR A 68 1.57 -8.19 2.69
C TYR A 68 1.83 -9.08 1.48
N ARG A 69 2.95 -8.95 0.80
CA ARG A 69 3.34 -9.78 -0.33
C ARG A 69 4.20 -10.97 0.11
N PRO A 70 4.07 -12.13 -0.56
CA PRO A 70 4.95 -13.27 -0.31
C PRO A 70 6.42 -12.90 -0.49
N LYS A 71 7.28 -13.38 0.42
CA LYS A 71 8.75 -13.20 0.37
C LYS A 71 9.21 -11.72 0.41
N ARG A 72 8.32 -10.76 0.71
CA ARG A 72 8.64 -9.35 0.91
C ARG A 72 8.51 -8.99 2.39
N THR A 73 9.45 -8.21 2.90
CA THR A 73 9.49 -7.83 4.31
C THR A 73 9.51 -6.32 4.50
N ALA A 74 9.10 -5.85 5.69
CA ALA A 74 9.21 -4.45 6.06
C ALA A 74 10.68 -3.99 6.07
N GLN A 75 11.61 -4.87 6.48
CA GLN A 75 13.05 -4.56 6.48
C GLN A 75 13.56 -4.26 5.07
N GLN A 76 13.17 -5.04 4.07
CA GLN A 76 13.54 -4.77 2.67
C GLN A 76 13.04 -3.42 2.18
N ALA A 77 11.85 -2.98 2.61
CA ALA A 77 11.34 -1.65 2.29
C ALA A 77 12.18 -0.54 2.96
N VAL A 78 12.57 -0.75 4.23
CA VAL A 78 13.45 0.15 4.99
C VAL A 78 14.83 0.24 4.31
N ASP A 79 15.42 -0.89 3.93
CA ASP A 79 16.72 -0.95 3.26
C ASP A 79 16.70 -0.23 1.90
N ARG A 80 15.61 -0.38 1.13
CA ARG A 80 15.42 0.35 -0.13
C ARG A 80 15.41 1.86 0.08
N VAL A 81 14.71 2.34 1.10
CA VAL A 81 14.70 3.76 1.47
C VAL A 81 16.10 4.23 1.86
N ALA A 82 16.80 3.46 2.70
CA ALA A 82 18.18 3.78 3.11
C ALA A 82 19.13 3.86 1.91
N GLU A 83 19.05 2.91 0.99
CA GLU A 83 19.85 2.89 -0.24
C GLU A 83 19.55 4.08 -1.16
N ALA A 84 18.30 4.49 -1.28
CA ALA A 84 17.90 5.68 -2.03
C ALA A 84 18.55 6.95 -1.44
N ILE A 85 18.62 7.07 -0.12
CA ILE A 85 19.29 8.19 0.56
C ILE A 85 20.80 8.18 0.29
N VAL A 86 21.45 6.99 0.31
CA VAL A 86 22.87 6.85 -0.07
C VAL A 86 23.10 7.36 -1.49
N ARG A 87 22.17 7.09 -2.41
CA ARG A 87 22.21 7.54 -3.81
C ARG A 87 21.76 9.00 -4.00
N ASN A 88 21.80 9.82 -2.93
CA ASN A 88 21.49 11.24 -2.92
C ASN A 88 20.01 11.60 -3.24
N LYS A 89 19.07 10.68 -3.03
CA LYS A 89 17.65 10.97 -3.09
C LYS A 89 17.19 11.48 -1.72
N THR A 90 17.32 12.77 -1.49
CA THR A 90 17.15 13.37 -0.16
C THR A 90 15.90 14.23 -0.02
N ARG A 91 15.18 14.45 -1.11
CA ARG A 91 13.87 15.12 -1.09
C ARG A 91 12.79 14.04 -1.04
N VAL A 92 11.96 14.08 -0.01
CA VAL A 92 11.03 12.98 0.30
C VAL A 92 9.60 13.50 0.31
N ILE A 93 8.70 12.78 -0.36
CA ILE A 93 7.25 12.92 -0.17
C ILE A 93 6.85 11.80 0.77
N ASP A 94 6.50 12.17 2.01
CA ASP A 94 5.94 11.29 3.03
C ASP A 94 4.42 11.29 2.87
N VAL A 95 3.84 10.19 2.45
CA VAL A 95 2.45 10.08 1.99
C VAL A 95 1.60 9.36 3.02
N ASP A 96 0.58 10.02 3.55
CA ASP A 96 -0.49 9.42 4.36
C ASP A 96 -1.82 9.50 3.58
N LEU A 97 -2.49 8.37 3.37
CA LEU A 97 -3.78 8.33 2.69
C LEU A 97 -4.93 8.50 3.68
N ALA A 98 -5.87 9.41 3.37
CA ALA A 98 -7.02 9.65 4.22
C ALA A 98 -7.98 8.46 4.21
N ALA A 99 -8.17 7.80 5.36
CA ALA A 99 -9.11 6.68 5.55
C ALA A 99 -9.07 5.64 4.41
N TYR A 100 -7.88 5.25 3.98
CA TYR A 100 -7.66 4.45 2.78
C TYR A 100 -8.56 3.21 2.71
N PHE A 101 -8.53 2.35 3.73
CA PHE A 101 -9.29 1.10 3.74
C PHE A 101 -10.81 1.32 3.65
N ASP A 102 -11.31 2.43 4.18
CA ASP A 102 -12.73 2.77 4.14
C ASP A 102 -13.13 3.44 2.81
N SER A 103 -12.15 3.94 2.05
CA SER A 103 -12.36 4.71 0.82
C SER A 103 -12.37 3.87 -0.45
N VAL A 104 -11.90 2.62 -0.41
CA VAL A 104 -11.79 1.73 -1.57
C VAL A 104 -13.16 1.54 -2.23
N ARG A 105 -13.27 1.87 -3.51
CA ARG A 105 -14.50 1.68 -4.30
C ARG A 105 -14.59 0.26 -4.83
N HIS A 106 -15.68 -0.43 -4.50
CA HIS A 106 -15.90 -1.82 -4.90
C HIS A 106 -16.00 -2.01 -6.41
N ASP A 107 -16.64 -1.09 -7.12
CA ASP A 107 -16.78 -1.13 -8.57
C ASP A 107 -15.42 -1.06 -9.28
N ARG A 108 -14.56 -0.13 -8.86
CA ARG A 108 -13.21 0.03 -9.40
C ARG A 108 -12.31 -1.16 -9.05
N LEU A 109 -12.37 -1.63 -7.81
CA LEU A 109 -11.61 -2.80 -7.37
C LEU A 109 -12.01 -4.05 -8.17
N LEU A 110 -13.31 -4.33 -8.30
CA LEU A 110 -13.81 -5.46 -9.08
C LEU A 110 -13.45 -5.35 -10.56
N ALA A 111 -13.49 -4.14 -11.14
CA ALA A 111 -13.04 -3.93 -12.51
C ALA A 111 -11.55 -4.24 -12.70
N LYS A 112 -10.70 -3.89 -11.71
CA LYS A 112 -9.27 -4.24 -11.73
C LYS A 112 -9.07 -5.76 -11.65
N VAL A 113 -9.78 -6.42 -10.74
CA VAL A 113 -9.72 -7.89 -10.62
C VAL A 113 -10.17 -8.55 -11.92
N ALA A 114 -11.25 -8.08 -12.54
CA ALA A 114 -11.80 -8.64 -13.77
C ALA A 114 -10.85 -8.54 -14.98
N ARG A 115 -9.88 -7.63 -14.97
CA ARG A 115 -8.86 -7.54 -16.03
C ARG A 115 -7.94 -8.76 -16.08
N ARG A 116 -7.78 -9.47 -14.96
CA ARG A 116 -6.87 -10.60 -14.82
C ARG A 116 -7.59 -11.93 -14.55
N VAL A 117 -8.75 -11.86 -13.94
CA VAL A 117 -9.54 -13.02 -13.53
C VAL A 117 -10.88 -12.98 -14.29
N ASN A 118 -10.96 -13.74 -15.37
CA ASN A 118 -12.19 -13.85 -16.19
C ASN A 118 -13.06 -15.02 -15.69
N ASP A 119 -13.39 -14.99 -14.40
CA ASP A 119 -14.27 -16.00 -13.77
C ASP A 119 -15.41 -15.30 -13.04
N ARG A 120 -16.64 -15.57 -13.50
CA ARG A 120 -17.86 -14.93 -12.97
C ARG A 120 -18.13 -15.33 -11.52
N ASP A 121 -17.84 -16.56 -11.14
CA ASP A 121 -18.12 -17.06 -9.78
C ASP A 121 -17.15 -16.45 -8.79
N ILE A 122 -15.87 -16.35 -9.14
CA ILE A 122 -14.86 -15.64 -8.33
C ILE A 122 -15.24 -14.15 -8.17
N LEU A 123 -15.57 -13.46 -9.24
CA LEU A 123 -15.98 -12.05 -9.18
C LEU A 123 -17.26 -11.85 -8.37
N HIS A 124 -18.22 -12.76 -8.51
CA HIS A 124 -19.46 -12.72 -7.73
C HIS A 124 -19.21 -12.96 -6.25
N LEU A 125 -18.35 -13.92 -5.91
CA LEU A 125 -17.96 -14.21 -4.54
C LEU A 125 -17.24 -13.02 -3.88
N LEU A 126 -16.27 -12.42 -4.57
CA LEU A 126 -15.61 -11.18 -4.12
C LEU A 126 -16.60 -10.05 -3.89
N LYS A 127 -17.53 -9.85 -4.82
CA LYS A 127 -18.59 -8.83 -4.71
C LYS A 127 -19.47 -9.04 -3.48
N ARG A 128 -19.84 -10.29 -3.17
CA ARG A 128 -20.61 -10.64 -1.96
C ARG A 128 -19.81 -10.33 -0.69
N MET A 129 -18.52 -10.71 -0.65
CA MET A 129 -17.63 -10.45 0.49
C MET A 129 -17.43 -8.96 0.75
N LEU A 130 -17.23 -8.17 -0.31
CA LEU A 130 -17.11 -6.72 -0.19
C LEU A 130 -18.41 -6.09 0.33
N LYS A 131 -19.57 -6.51 -0.18
CA LYS A 131 -20.88 -6.04 0.29
C LYS A 131 -21.17 -6.37 1.74
N ALA A 132 -20.69 -7.49 2.25
CA ALA A 132 -20.83 -7.86 3.67
C ALA A 132 -20.11 -6.88 4.61
N SER A 133 -19.14 -6.12 4.10
CA SER A 133 -18.40 -5.09 4.83
C SER A 133 -19.04 -3.71 4.75
N GLY A 134 -19.87 -3.44 3.74
CA GLY A 134 -20.51 -2.14 3.53
C GLY A 134 -20.67 -1.78 2.05
N LYS A 135 -20.94 -0.51 1.77
CA LYS A 135 -21.07 0.02 0.40
C LYS A 135 -19.72 0.36 -0.24
N ARG A 136 -18.73 0.64 0.56
CA ARG A 136 -17.35 1.00 0.19
C ARG A 136 -16.37 0.38 1.21
N GLY A 137 -15.12 0.38 0.87
CA GLY A 137 -14.03 -0.04 1.73
C GLY A 137 -13.74 -1.54 1.66
N VAL A 138 -12.58 -1.90 2.15
CA VAL A 138 -12.18 -3.28 2.42
C VAL A 138 -12.00 -3.45 3.93
N PRO A 139 -12.48 -4.56 4.52
CA PRO A 139 -12.49 -4.71 5.97
C PRO A 139 -11.06 -4.79 6.53
N GLN A 140 -10.74 -3.94 7.49
CA GLN A 140 -9.50 -4.07 8.24
C GLN A 140 -9.62 -5.29 9.17
N GLY A 141 -8.97 -6.41 8.79
CA GLY A 141 -9.04 -7.71 9.48
C GLY A 141 -9.56 -8.86 8.60
N GLY A 142 -9.97 -8.59 7.37
CA GLY A 142 -10.24 -9.62 6.37
C GLY A 142 -8.96 -10.28 5.85
N VAL A 143 -8.99 -11.60 5.62
CA VAL A 143 -7.83 -12.38 5.16
C VAL A 143 -7.37 -11.96 3.76
N ILE A 144 -8.30 -11.64 2.87
CA ILE A 144 -8.01 -11.22 1.48
C ILE A 144 -7.81 -9.71 1.36
N SER A 145 -8.18 -8.91 2.37
CA SER A 145 -8.15 -7.45 2.31
C SER A 145 -6.77 -6.86 1.97
N PRO A 146 -5.64 -7.38 2.49
CA PRO A 146 -4.32 -6.89 2.12
C PRO A 146 -4.00 -7.05 0.62
N LEU A 147 -4.38 -8.19 0.03
CA LEU A 147 -4.21 -8.42 -1.40
C LEU A 147 -5.06 -7.45 -2.23
N LEU A 148 -6.34 -7.27 -1.86
CA LEU A 148 -7.24 -6.34 -2.53
C LEU A 148 -6.76 -4.89 -2.42
N SER A 149 -6.18 -4.53 -1.28
CA SER A 149 -5.53 -3.25 -1.04
C SER A 149 -4.37 -3.02 -2.02
N ASN A 150 -3.48 -4.00 -2.18
CA ASN A 150 -2.37 -3.90 -3.12
C ASN A 150 -2.85 -3.80 -4.57
N ILE A 151 -3.84 -4.60 -4.98
CA ILE A 151 -4.45 -4.52 -6.31
C ILE A 151 -5.02 -3.12 -6.57
N TYR A 152 -5.63 -2.49 -5.57
CA TYR A 152 -6.22 -1.17 -5.75
C TYR A 152 -5.18 -0.09 -6.01
N LEU A 153 -4.00 -0.17 -5.38
CA LEU A 153 -2.90 0.80 -5.49
C LEU A 153 -1.88 0.52 -6.60
N THR A 154 -2.03 -0.57 -7.36
CA THR A 154 -1.06 -0.95 -8.41
C THR A 154 -0.83 0.17 -9.44
N GLU A 155 -1.83 0.99 -9.75
CA GLU A 155 -1.69 2.10 -10.71
C GLU A 155 -0.81 3.23 -10.18
N VAL A 156 -0.81 3.44 -8.85
CA VAL A 156 0.14 4.37 -8.20
C VAL A 156 1.57 3.85 -8.35
N ASP A 157 1.78 2.55 -8.10
CA ASP A 157 3.10 1.92 -8.31
C ASP A 157 3.53 2.03 -9.77
N ALA A 158 2.64 1.73 -10.71
CA ALA A 158 2.92 1.83 -12.15
C ALA A 158 3.26 3.27 -12.59
N MET A 159 2.62 4.28 -12.02
CA MET A 159 2.96 5.68 -12.25
C MET A 159 4.37 6.00 -11.75
N LEU A 160 4.73 5.53 -10.54
CA LEU A 160 6.05 5.75 -9.97
C LEU A 160 7.16 5.02 -10.74
N GLU A 161 6.92 3.79 -11.20
CA GLU A 161 7.86 3.07 -12.05
C GLU A 161 8.06 3.78 -13.41
N ARG A 162 7.00 4.33 -14.00
CA ARG A 162 7.13 5.17 -15.20
C ARG A 162 7.95 6.42 -14.91
N ALA A 163 7.72 7.10 -13.79
CA ALA A 163 8.51 8.26 -13.40
C ALA A 163 10.00 7.92 -13.26
N LYS A 164 10.32 6.76 -12.68
CA LYS A 164 11.69 6.24 -12.61
C LYS A 164 12.28 6.02 -14.00
N ALA A 165 11.53 5.35 -14.89
CA ALA A 165 12.00 4.99 -16.23
C ALA A 165 12.26 6.22 -17.11
N VAL A 166 11.31 7.17 -17.17
CA VAL A 166 11.42 8.35 -18.04
C VAL A 166 12.43 9.38 -17.56
N THR A 167 12.80 9.34 -16.27
CA THR A 167 13.82 10.23 -15.70
C THR A 167 15.17 9.55 -15.55
N ALA A 168 15.30 8.27 -15.90
CA ALA A 168 16.56 7.55 -15.79
C ALA A 168 17.64 8.11 -16.73
N ASN A 169 18.89 8.13 -16.23
CA ASN A 169 20.07 8.42 -17.04
C ASN A 169 21.05 7.25 -16.87
N GLY A 170 21.10 6.38 -17.86
CA GLY A 170 21.81 5.10 -17.75
C GLY A 170 21.24 4.25 -16.60
N THR A 171 22.11 3.85 -15.68
CA THR A 171 21.72 3.09 -14.48
C THR A 171 21.24 3.96 -13.31
N HIS A 172 21.36 5.29 -13.43
CA HIS A 172 20.94 6.22 -12.39
C HIS A 172 19.47 6.59 -12.54
N THR A 173 18.69 6.42 -11.46
CA THR A 173 17.29 6.86 -11.39
C THR A 173 17.19 8.08 -10.48
N TYR A 174 16.39 9.07 -10.85
CA TYR A 174 16.18 10.29 -10.04
C TYR A 174 15.04 10.14 -9.06
N VAL A 175 14.17 9.17 -9.25
CA VAL A 175 13.04 8.85 -8.37
C VAL A 175 13.22 7.44 -7.81
N GLU A 176 12.86 7.23 -6.56
CA GLU A 176 12.71 5.92 -5.92
C GLU A 176 11.51 5.95 -5.00
N TYR A 177 10.92 4.80 -4.70
CA TYR A 177 9.82 4.72 -3.75
C TYR A 177 9.81 3.38 -3.00
N ALA A 178 9.19 3.39 -1.85
CA ALA A 178 8.84 2.18 -1.13
C ALA A 178 7.41 2.31 -0.59
N ARG A 179 6.57 1.30 -0.87
CA ARG A 179 5.19 1.23 -0.39
C ARG A 179 4.97 -0.03 0.43
N TYR A 180 4.40 0.13 1.60
CA TYR A 180 3.97 -0.97 2.45
C TYR A 180 2.47 -0.79 2.78
N ALA A 181 1.60 -1.46 2.03
CA ALA A 181 0.15 -1.23 2.02
C ALA A 181 -0.19 0.21 1.63
N ASP A 182 -0.75 1.00 2.53
CA ASP A 182 -1.07 2.42 2.40
C ASP A 182 0.05 3.37 2.83
N ASP A 183 1.09 2.86 3.49
CA ASP A 183 2.27 3.63 3.89
C ASP A 183 3.23 3.74 2.69
N LEU A 184 3.42 4.94 2.17
CA LEU A 184 4.18 5.21 0.94
C LEU A 184 5.16 6.36 1.15
N VAL A 185 6.40 6.14 0.77
CA VAL A 185 7.42 7.20 0.68
C VAL A 185 8.02 7.25 -0.71
N ILE A 186 8.17 8.46 -1.25
CA ILE A 186 8.77 8.72 -2.56
C ILE A 186 10.00 9.60 -2.34
N LEU A 187 11.14 9.17 -2.85
CA LEU A 187 12.40 9.87 -2.70
C LEU A 187 12.87 10.38 -4.06
N VAL A 188 13.21 11.65 -4.13
CA VAL A 188 13.66 12.34 -5.33
C VAL A 188 15.08 12.85 -5.13
N ASN A 189 15.90 12.78 -6.18
CA ASN A 189 17.28 13.24 -6.15
C ASN A 189 17.34 14.75 -5.85
N HIS A 190 18.32 15.15 -5.05
CA HIS A 190 18.63 16.55 -4.79
C HIS A 190 19.58 17.09 -5.87
N ASP A 191 19.01 17.49 -7.00
CA ASP A 191 19.72 18.21 -8.06
C ASP A 191 18.88 19.44 -8.47
N ARG A 192 19.49 20.62 -8.46
CA ARG A 192 18.82 21.87 -8.86
C ARG A 192 18.23 21.82 -10.26
N ARG A 193 18.83 21.06 -11.16
CA ARG A 193 18.32 20.84 -12.53
C ARG A 193 17.04 20.00 -12.55
N GLN A 194 16.72 19.34 -11.45
CA GLN A 194 15.61 18.41 -11.30
C GLN A 194 14.58 18.93 -10.26
N ASP A 195 14.63 20.21 -9.86
CA ASP A 195 13.69 20.76 -8.89
C ASP A 195 12.22 20.61 -9.32
N TRP A 196 11.96 20.73 -10.62
CA TRP A 196 10.64 20.50 -11.21
C TRP A 196 10.12 19.08 -10.99
N LEU A 197 11.00 18.09 -10.83
CA LEU A 197 10.62 16.67 -10.73
C LEU A 197 9.83 16.38 -9.45
N MET A 198 10.16 17.06 -8.36
CA MET A 198 9.46 16.92 -7.09
C MET A 198 7.98 17.35 -7.21
N GLU A 199 7.74 18.49 -7.84
CA GLU A 199 6.39 18.99 -8.09
C GLU A 199 5.63 18.11 -9.08
N ALA A 200 6.28 17.70 -10.17
CA ALA A 200 5.69 16.83 -11.17
C ALA A 200 5.27 15.47 -10.59
N VAL A 201 6.12 14.84 -9.77
CA VAL A 201 5.79 13.57 -9.12
C VAL A 201 4.64 13.73 -8.12
N ASN A 202 4.66 14.81 -7.32
CA ASN A 202 3.57 15.09 -6.36
C ASN A 202 2.24 15.36 -7.07
N GLN A 203 2.26 16.14 -8.15
CA GLN A 203 1.07 16.39 -8.96
C GLN A 203 0.52 15.10 -9.57
N ARG A 204 1.39 14.29 -10.18
CA ARG A 204 0.98 12.99 -10.78
C ARG A 204 0.43 12.03 -9.74
N LEU A 205 1.02 11.99 -8.54
CA LEU A 205 0.49 11.20 -7.44
C LEU A 205 -0.96 11.61 -7.11
N ARG A 206 -1.22 12.91 -6.98
CA ARG A 206 -2.56 13.44 -6.70
C ARG A 206 -3.56 13.09 -7.81
N GLU A 207 -3.15 13.20 -9.06
CA GLU A 207 -3.96 12.83 -10.22
C GLU A 207 -4.32 11.32 -10.21
N GLU A 208 -3.34 10.44 -9.94
CA GLU A 208 -3.59 8.98 -9.86
C GLU A 208 -4.48 8.62 -8.67
N LEU A 209 -4.27 9.24 -7.52
CA LEU A 209 -5.13 9.04 -6.36
C LEU A 209 -6.57 9.52 -6.62
N ALA A 210 -6.75 10.66 -7.29
CA ALA A 210 -8.07 11.16 -7.66
C ALA A 210 -8.82 10.21 -8.61
N LYS A 211 -8.12 9.59 -9.57
CA LYS A 211 -8.69 8.54 -10.42
C LYS A 211 -9.18 7.33 -9.62
N LEU A 212 -8.57 7.06 -8.47
CA LEU A 212 -8.97 6.00 -7.55
C LEU A 212 -10.02 6.44 -6.53
N ASP A 213 -10.44 7.71 -6.56
CA ASP A 213 -11.31 8.32 -5.54
C ASP A 213 -10.67 8.26 -4.14
N LEU A 214 -9.35 8.41 -4.08
CA LEU A 214 -8.54 8.49 -2.88
C LEU A 214 -8.04 9.92 -2.66
N ARG A 215 -7.75 10.26 -1.40
CA ARG A 215 -7.23 11.58 -1.04
C ARG A 215 -6.03 11.46 -0.12
N LEU A 216 -5.10 12.39 -0.26
CA LEU A 216 -4.04 12.58 0.72
C LEU A 216 -4.62 13.14 2.02
N ASN A 217 -4.04 12.74 3.12
CA ASN A 217 -4.24 13.41 4.40
C ASN A 217 -3.26 14.59 4.45
N GLU A 218 -3.74 15.79 4.14
CA GLU A 218 -2.91 16.99 4.01
C GLU A 218 -2.23 17.40 5.34
N GLU A 219 -2.80 17.03 6.49
CA GLU A 219 -2.19 17.31 7.80
C GLU A 219 -0.98 16.41 8.11
N LYS A 220 -0.95 15.21 7.53
CA LYS A 220 0.09 14.24 7.82
C LYS A 220 1.07 14.04 6.67
N SER A 221 0.59 14.20 5.42
CA SER A 221 1.47 14.15 4.25
C SER A 221 2.36 15.38 4.22
N ARG A 222 3.64 15.19 3.97
CA ARG A 222 4.61 16.29 3.98
C ARG A 222 5.74 16.07 3.01
N ILE A 223 6.32 17.17 2.57
CA ILE A 223 7.57 17.17 1.80
C ILE A 223 8.70 17.47 2.78
N VAL A 224 9.73 16.64 2.77
CA VAL A 224 10.88 16.67 3.69
C VAL A 224 12.16 16.76 2.88
N ASP A 225 13.09 17.63 3.31
CA ASP A 225 14.44 17.74 2.74
C ASP A 225 15.50 17.28 3.75
N LEU A 226 15.97 16.06 3.58
CA LEU A 226 17.01 15.49 4.45
C LEU A 226 18.36 16.21 4.34
N SER A 227 18.60 17.01 3.29
CA SER A 227 19.82 17.81 3.16
C SER A 227 19.82 19.00 4.08
N ARG A 228 18.65 19.43 4.56
CA ARG A 228 18.44 20.51 5.54
C ARG A 228 18.38 20.00 6.99
N GLY A 229 18.64 18.70 7.21
CA GLY A 229 18.60 18.10 8.54
C GLY A 229 17.21 17.69 9.02
N GLU A 230 16.21 17.74 8.13
CA GLU A 230 14.87 17.26 8.44
C GLU A 230 14.83 15.74 8.53
N SER A 231 13.73 15.17 9.05
CA SER A 231 13.51 13.74 9.19
C SER A 231 12.09 13.34 8.82
N PHE A 232 11.90 12.08 8.44
CA PHE A 232 10.59 11.49 8.20
C PHE A 232 10.48 10.11 8.82
N GLY A 233 9.26 9.65 9.04
CA GLY A 233 8.98 8.33 9.59
C GLY A 233 8.47 7.37 8.55
N PHE A 234 8.99 6.13 8.54
CA PHE A 234 8.48 5.06 7.69
C PHE A 234 8.59 3.71 8.42
N LEU A 235 7.52 2.94 8.45
CA LEU A 235 7.43 1.60 9.06
C LEU A 235 7.99 1.53 10.50
N GLY A 236 7.73 2.55 11.30
CA GLY A 236 8.18 2.60 12.70
C GLY A 236 9.64 3.02 12.88
N PHE A 237 10.32 3.44 11.83
CA PHE A 237 11.66 4.04 11.89
C PHE A 237 11.60 5.53 11.60
N ASP A 238 12.53 6.28 12.20
CA ASP A 238 12.78 7.70 11.91
C ASP A 238 14.06 7.81 11.08
N PHE A 239 13.95 8.35 9.86
CA PHE A 239 15.02 8.47 8.89
C PHE A 239 15.62 9.86 8.89
N ARG A 240 16.95 9.95 8.93
CA ARG A 240 17.74 11.17 8.84
C ARG A 240 18.96 10.96 7.94
N ARG A 241 19.51 12.04 7.43
CA ARG A 241 20.79 12.03 6.76
C ARG A 241 21.85 12.61 7.70
N VAL A 242 22.88 11.84 8.01
CA VAL A 242 23.94 12.24 8.93
C VAL A 242 25.32 12.16 8.29
N ARG A 243 26.27 12.92 8.79
CA ARG A 243 27.65 12.88 8.34
C ARG A 243 28.42 11.86 9.20
N SER A 244 29.10 10.92 8.57
CA SER A 244 29.98 9.97 9.26
C SER A 244 31.25 10.66 9.76
N LEU A 245 31.96 10.03 10.68
CA LEU A 245 33.27 10.53 11.16
C LEU A 245 34.29 10.75 10.02
N ARG A 246 34.15 9.99 8.92
CA ARG A 246 34.97 10.12 7.70
C ARG A 246 34.44 11.18 6.74
N GLY A 247 33.48 12.04 7.14
CA GLY A 247 32.89 13.12 6.36
C GLY A 247 31.90 12.66 5.27
N ARG A 248 31.59 11.37 5.13
CA ARG A 248 30.63 10.86 4.13
C ARG A 248 29.20 10.94 4.64
N TRP A 249 28.27 11.32 3.79
CA TRP A 249 26.85 11.30 4.10
C TRP A 249 26.32 9.86 4.10
N ARG A 250 25.51 9.53 5.10
CA ARG A 250 24.84 8.22 5.23
C ARG A 250 23.42 8.37 5.76
N PRO A 251 22.51 7.43 5.48
CA PRO A 251 21.25 7.35 6.19
C PRO A 251 21.50 6.91 7.64
N GLN A 252 20.75 7.49 8.54
CA GLN A 252 20.55 6.96 9.90
C GLN A 252 19.06 6.72 10.06
N TYR A 253 18.69 5.53 10.45
CA TYR A 253 17.32 5.19 10.80
C TYR A 253 17.30 4.48 12.15
N THR A 254 16.46 4.99 13.02
CA THR A 254 16.32 4.49 14.40
C THR A 254 14.86 4.13 14.65
N PRO A 255 14.59 3.04 15.38
CA PRO A 255 13.21 2.75 15.77
C PRO A 255 12.61 3.94 16.50
N LYS A 256 11.37 4.30 16.14
CA LYS A 256 10.62 5.34 16.86
C LYS A 256 10.38 4.86 18.29
N GLN A 257 10.83 5.63 19.26
CA GLN A 257 10.46 5.36 20.66
C GLN A 257 8.95 5.58 20.78
N LYS A 258 8.23 4.57 21.25
CA LYS A 258 6.85 4.74 21.69
C LYS A 258 6.89 5.66 22.91
N LYS A 259 6.29 6.83 22.78
CA LYS A 259 5.99 7.68 23.94
C LYS A 259 4.88 7.07 24.75
#